data_7dc8aa22b4239941288e3655535ec2cd
#
_entry.id   7dc8aa22b4239941288e3655535ec2cd
#
_cell.length_a   1.000
_cell.length_b   1.000
_cell.length_c   1.000
_cell.angle_alpha   90.00
_cell.angle_beta   90.00
_cell.angle_gamma   90.00
#
_symmetry.space_group_name_H-M   'P 1'
#
loop_
_entity.id
_entity.type
_entity.pdbx_description
1 polymer ?
#
loop_
_entity_poly.entity_id
_entity_poly.type
_entity_poly.pdbx_seq_one_letter_code
_entity_poly.pdbx_strand_id
1 'polypeptide(L)'
;MILILDCGSSKTPFIESMVDEFCDFTTVPILDFNETSLTNVNGVIISGAPLLITEQDITPYLAKLKWLKTIQKPTLGICFGHQLIGITFGAFGQKMKEDRDLQVIESFEDSLLLDKLPTEFEMIEDHCETISIPQHFKLVASSDACVNEAMEHETLPIYGVQFHPEVSGNYGRIIFDNFIKIALNHQKEAN
;
A
#
# COMPACT_ATOMS: atom_id res chain seq x y z
N MET A 1 -0.32 10.15 -14.20
CA MET A 1 -0.02 8.72 -14.44
C MET A 1 0.46 8.07 -13.14
N ILE A 2 0.03 6.87 -12.83
CA ILE A 2 0.46 6.06 -11.68
C ILE A 2 1.40 4.93 -12.16
N LEU A 3 2.45 4.67 -11.40
CA LEU A 3 3.31 3.50 -11.57
C LEU A 3 2.83 2.39 -10.64
N ILE A 4 2.53 1.22 -11.18
CA ILE A 4 2.22 0.02 -10.42
C ILE A 4 3.47 -0.87 -10.41
N LEU A 5 4.01 -1.14 -9.23
CA LEU A 5 5.10 -2.11 -9.03
C LEU A 5 4.47 -3.45 -8.70
N ASP A 6 4.49 -4.36 -9.67
CA ASP A 6 3.91 -5.70 -9.52
C ASP A 6 4.88 -6.63 -8.79
N CYS A 7 4.46 -7.09 -7.62
CA CYS A 7 5.19 -8.10 -6.83
C CYS A 7 4.78 -9.55 -7.17
N GLY A 8 3.95 -9.75 -8.19
CA GLY A 8 3.48 -11.06 -8.62
C GLY A 8 2.12 -11.46 -8.04
N SER A 9 1.29 -10.50 -7.66
CA SER A 9 -0.06 -10.75 -7.17
C SER A 9 -1.01 -11.14 -8.31
N SER A 10 -1.82 -12.17 -8.09
CA SER A 10 -2.97 -12.47 -8.98
C SER A 10 -4.03 -11.35 -8.96
N LYS A 11 -3.96 -10.45 -7.99
CA LYS A 11 -4.87 -9.31 -7.85
C LYS A 11 -4.35 -8.04 -8.54
N THR A 12 -3.12 -8.02 -9.09
CA THR A 12 -2.58 -6.85 -9.83
C THR A 12 -3.50 -6.36 -10.95
N PRO A 13 -4.15 -7.21 -11.76
CA PRO A 13 -5.11 -6.74 -12.78
C PRO A 13 -6.30 -5.96 -12.21
N PHE A 14 -6.71 -6.23 -10.97
CA PHE A 14 -7.77 -5.45 -10.30
C PHE A 14 -7.25 -4.07 -9.87
N ILE A 15 -5.98 -3.97 -9.43
CA ILE A 15 -5.34 -2.67 -9.16
C ILE A 15 -5.31 -1.83 -10.45
N GLU A 16 -4.89 -2.43 -11.56
CA GLU A 16 -4.87 -1.80 -12.88
C GLU A 16 -6.25 -1.27 -13.28
N SER A 17 -7.28 -2.11 -13.14
CA SER A 17 -8.67 -1.74 -13.45
C SER A 17 -9.17 -0.59 -12.59
N MET A 18 -8.84 -0.59 -11.28
CA MET A 18 -9.22 0.50 -10.37
C MET A 18 -8.53 1.81 -10.72
N VAL A 19 -7.25 1.78 -11.06
CA VAL A 19 -6.50 2.99 -11.44
C VAL A 19 -6.96 3.54 -12.77
N ASP A 20 -7.27 2.67 -13.74
CA ASP A 20 -7.74 3.04 -15.09
C ASP A 20 -9.06 3.84 -15.07
N GLU A 21 -9.89 3.67 -14.04
CA GLU A 21 -11.09 4.49 -13.85
C GLU A 21 -10.78 5.98 -13.62
N PHE A 22 -9.59 6.32 -13.17
CA PHE A 22 -9.24 7.67 -12.71
C PHE A 22 -8.13 8.33 -13.54
N CYS A 23 -7.13 7.56 -13.98
CA CYS A 23 -5.99 8.11 -14.72
C CYS A 23 -5.15 7.02 -15.40
N ASP A 24 -4.27 7.46 -16.31
CA ASP A 24 -3.29 6.57 -16.95
C ASP A 24 -2.37 5.91 -15.93
N PHE A 25 -1.94 4.70 -16.22
CA PHE A 25 -0.98 3.96 -15.43
C PHE A 25 0.06 3.22 -16.29
N THR A 26 1.08 2.71 -15.64
CA THR A 26 2.02 1.73 -16.20
C THR A 26 2.37 0.72 -15.13
N THR A 27 2.45 -0.55 -15.51
CA THR A 27 2.80 -1.66 -14.62
C THR A 27 4.18 -2.19 -14.96
N VAL A 28 5.02 -2.37 -13.95
CA VAL A 28 6.38 -2.90 -14.08
C VAL A 28 6.59 -3.96 -13.01
N PRO A 29 7.11 -5.16 -13.33
CA PRO A 29 7.55 -6.11 -12.31
C PRO A 29 8.54 -5.43 -11.37
N ILE A 30 8.33 -5.52 -10.05
CA ILE A 30 9.15 -4.79 -9.08
C ILE A 30 10.65 -5.12 -9.22
N LEU A 31 11.00 -6.34 -9.58
CA LEU A 31 12.40 -6.74 -9.74
C LEU A 31 13.06 -6.10 -10.98
N ASP A 32 12.27 -5.69 -11.97
CA ASP A 32 12.74 -4.98 -13.16
C ASP A 32 12.71 -3.44 -12.98
N PHE A 33 12.13 -2.97 -11.88
CA PHE A 33 12.00 -1.55 -11.59
C PHE A 33 13.36 -0.83 -11.53
N ASN A 34 13.37 0.38 -12.12
CA ASN A 34 14.48 1.32 -12.06
C ASN A 34 13.95 2.70 -11.62
N GLU A 35 14.70 3.40 -10.76
CA GLU A 35 14.30 4.70 -10.21
C GLU A 35 14.06 5.79 -11.27
N THR A 36 14.62 5.66 -12.47
CA THR A 36 14.32 6.57 -13.60
C THR A 36 12.85 6.53 -14.00
N SER A 37 12.14 5.44 -13.72
CA SER A 37 10.68 5.33 -13.96
C SER A 37 9.85 6.28 -13.08
N LEU A 38 10.42 6.81 -11.99
CA LEU A 38 9.76 7.76 -11.08
C LEU A 38 9.64 9.17 -11.66
N THR A 39 10.40 9.50 -12.71
CA THR A 39 10.51 10.87 -13.22
C THR A 39 9.18 11.44 -13.71
N ASN A 40 8.38 10.61 -14.39
CA ASN A 40 7.16 11.06 -15.08
C ASN A 40 5.86 10.53 -14.45
N VAL A 41 5.91 10.03 -13.22
CA VAL A 41 4.74 9.51 -12.52
C VAL A 41 4.36 10.40 -11.34
N ASN A 42 3.06 10.45 -11.03
CA ASN A 42 2.50 11.23 -9.94
C ASN A 42 2.57 10.46 -8.61
N GLY A 43 2.43 9.14 -8.67
CA GLY A 43 2.46 8.26 -7.51
C GLY A 43 2.81 6.84 -7.88
N VAL A 44 3.05 6.02 -6.86
CA VAL A 44 3.44 4.61 -6.98
C VAL A 44 2.49 3.74 -6.16
N ILE A 45 2.04 2.63 -6.72
CA ILE A 45 1.32 1.58 -5.98
C ILE A 45 2.21 0.32 -6.00
N ILE A 46 2.43 -0.29 -4.84
CA ILE A 46 3.18 -1.55 -4.70
C ILE A 46 2.16 -2.63 -4.38
N SER A 47 2.03 -3.62 -5.26
CA SER A 47 1.03 -4.67 -5.13
C SER A 47 1.33 -5.68 -4.02
N GLY A 48 0.36 -6.53 -3.71
CA GLY A 48 0.56 -7.75 -2.96
C GLY A 48 1.43 -8.78 -3.68
N ALA A 49 1.70 -9.90 -3.01
CA ALA A 49 2.35 -11.09 -3.57
C ALA A 49 1.96 -12.33 -2.77
N PRO A 50 2.00 -13.53 -3.36
CA PRO A 50 1.83 -14.79 -2.64
C PRO A 50 3.15 -15.22 -1.97
N LEU A 51 3.79 -14.29 -1.26
CA LEU A 51 5.07 -14.48 -0.58
C LEU A 51 4.92 -14.22 0.92
N LEU A 52 5.67 -14.96 1.72
CA LEU A 52 5.73 -14.81 3.17
C LEU A 52 7.03 -14.10 3.56
N ILE A 53 6.91 -12.94 4.20
CA ILE A 53 8.06 -12.11 4.59
C ILE A 53 8.95 -12.76 5.63
N THR A 54 8.41 -13.71 6.40
CA THR A 54 9.17 -14.46 7.43
C THR A 54 9.81 -15.74 6.91
N GLU A 55 9.49 -16.19 5.69
CA GLU A 55 9.94 -17.46 5.14
C GLU A 55 10.80 -17.34 3.89
N GLN A 56 10.50 -16.36 3.02
CA GLN A 56 11.25 -16.17 1.79
C GLN A 56 12.31 -15.08 1.91
N ASP A 57 13.30 -15.12 1.03
CA ASP A 57 14.27 -14.04 0.89
C ASP A 57 13.64 -12.85 0.15
N ILE A 58 13.26 -11.83 0.91
CA ILE A 58 12.69 -10.58 0.39
C ILE A 58 13.74 -9.50 0.11
N THR A 59 15.04 -9.79 0.32
CA THR A 59 16.13 -8.85 0.10
C THR A 59 16.13 -8.23 -1.31
N PRO A 60 15.86 -8.98 -2.40
CA PRO A 60 15.77 -8.40 -3.74
C PRO A 60 14.68 -7.33 -3.88
N TYR A 61 13.53 -7.53 -3.22
CA TYR A 61 12.41 -6.57 -3.20
C TYR A 61 12.78 -5.31 -2.42
N LEU A 62 13.34 -5.47 -1.22
CA LEU A 62 13.77 -4.34 -0.38
C LEU A 62 14.85 -3.50 -1.07
N ALA A 63 15.73 -4.13 -1.85
CA ALA A 63 16.75 -3.42 -2.61
C ALA A 63 16.13 -2.44 -3.64
N LYS A 64 14.94 -2.74 -4.15
CA LYS A 64 14.20 -1.90 -5.11
C LYS A 64 13.44 -0.75 -4.46
N LEU A 65 13.31 -0.73 -3.13
CA LEU A 65 12.52 0.26 -2.40
C LEU A 65 13.34 1.28 -1.60
N LYS A 66 14.66 1.29 -1.76
CA LYS A 66 15.55 2.23 -1.05
C LYS A 66 15.21 3.70 -1.31
N TRP A 67 14.69 4.01 -2.49
CA TRP A 67 14.27 5.35 -2.90
C TRP A 67 13.15 5.93 -2.03
N LEU A 68 12.33 5.10 -1.37
CA LEU A 68 11.27 5.55 -0.46
C LEU A 68 11.76 6.53 0.62
N LYS A 69 13.03 6.39 1.03
CA LYS A 69 13.65 7.25 2.06
C LYS A 69 14.21 8.57 1.52
N THR A 70 14.31 8.71 0.21
CA THR A 70 15.02 9.83 -0.42
C THR A 70 14.17 10.58 -1.43
N ILE A 71 13.24 9.92 -2.09
CA ILE A 71 12.38 10.50 -3.11
C ILE A 71 10.97 10.65 -2.54
N GLN A 72 10.51 11.89 -2.40
CA GLN A 72 9.17 12.19 -1.91
C GLN A 72 8.14 11.98 -3.04
N LYS A 73 7.73 10.74 -3.22
CA LYS A 73 6.71 10.35 -4.20
C LYS A 73 5.55 9.69 -3.46
N PRO A 74 4.30 10.16 -3.64
CA PRO A 74 3.14 9.49 -3.06
C PRO A 74 3.16 8.00 -3.37
N THR A 75 3.12 7.18 -2.34
CA THR A 75 3.27 5.73 -2.45
C THR A 75 2.23 5.02 -1.59
N LEU A 76 1.54 4.04 -2.18
CA LEU A 76 0.61 3.15 -1.51
C LEU A 76 1.14 1.71 -1.61
N GLY A 77 1.36 1.05 -0.48
CA GLY A 77 1.61 -0.39 -0.42
C GLY A 77 0.35 -1.17 -0.06
N ILE A 78 0.08 -2.25 -0.78
CA ILE A 78 -1.08 -3.13 -0.56
C ILE A 78 -0.57 -4.51 -0.14
N CYS A 79 -1.04 -5.04 0.99
CA CYS A 79 -0.72 -6.36 1.55
C CYS A 79 0.81 -6.58 1.63
N PHE A 80 1.40 -7.40 0.77
CA PHE A 80 2.87 -7.58 0.73
C PHE A 80 3.60 -6.25 0.48
N GLY A 81 3.05 -5.34 -0.35
CA GLY A 81 3.60 -3.99 -0.56
C GLY A 81 3.62 -3.15 0.71
N HIS A 82 2.57 -3.22 1.54
CA HIS A 82 2.52 -2.61 2.88
C HIS A 82 3.63 -3.18 3.77
N GLN A 83 3.79 -4.51 3.78
CA GLN A 83 4.81 -5.18 4.57
C GLN A 83 6.23 -4.79 4.12
N LEU A 84 6.48 -4.72 2.81
CA LEU A 84 7.77 -4.25 2.27
C LEU A 84 8.09 -2.80 2.65
N ILE A 85 7.11 -1.90 2.58
CA ILE A 85 7.25 -0.52 3.05
C ILE A 85 7.65 -0.53 4.52
N GLY A 86 6.88 -1.20 5.37
CA GLY A 86 7.15 -1.24 6.81
C GLY A 86 8.54 -1.77 7.13
N ILE A 87 8.95 -2.88 6.53
CA ILE A 87 10.29 -3.46 6.74
C ILE A 87 11.38 -2.52 6.23
N THR A 88 11.17 -1.82 5.12
CA THR A 88 12.11 -0.79 4.63
C THR A 88 12.33 0.31 5.67
N PHE A 89 11.33 0.64 6.46
CA PHE A 89 11.41 1.62 7.56
C PHE A 89 11.65 0.98 8.95
N GLY A 90 12.05 -0.27 9.00
CA GLY A 90 12.55 -0.92 10.22
C GLY A 90 11.49 -1.69 11.02
N ALA A 91 10.32 -1.93 10.45
CA ALA A 91 9.38 -2.90 11.02
C ALA A 91 9.95 -4.33 10.95
N PHE A 92 9.45 -5.19 11.80
CA PHE A 92 9.72 -6.63 11.73
C PHE A 92 8.44 -7.39 11.42
N GLY A 93 8.57 -8.44 10.60
CA GLY A 93 7.48 -9.33 10.23
C GLY A 93 7.16 -10.33 11.33
N GLN A 94 5.90 -10.72 11.42
CA GLN A 94 5.40 -11.68 12.39
C GLN A 94 4.31 -12.55 11.75
N LYS A 95 4.37 -13.86 12.00
CA LYS A 95 3.28 -14.77 11.65
C LYS A 95 2.06 -14.51 12.53
N MET A 96 0.90 -14.66 11.94
CA MET A 96 -0.38 -14.59 12.63
C MET A 96 -1.29 -15.73 12.17
N LYS A 97 -2.45 -15.87 12.78
CA LYS A 97 -3.51 -16.73 12.25
C LYS A 97 -3.93 -16.19 10.88
N GLU A 98 -4.15 -17.09 9.94
CA GLU A 98 -4.65 -16.74 8.61
C GLU A 98 -5.94 -15.93 8.72
N ASP A 99 -5.95 -14.78 8.06
CA ASP A 99 -7.10 -13.89 7.94
C ASP A 99 -7.52 -13.82 6.46
N ARG A 100 -8.77 -14.13 6.20
CA ARG A 100 -9.33 -14.23 4.85
C ARG A 100 -10.73 -13.68 4.79
N ASP A 101 -11.16 -13.38 3.57
CA ASP A 101 -12.51 -12.91 3.26
C ASP A 101 -12.78 -11.51 3.84
N LEU A 102 -14.05 -11.20 4.06
CA LEU A 102 -14.50 -9.89 4.46
C LEU A 102 -14.31 -9.69 5.98
N GLN A 103 -13.56 -8.65 6.35
CA GLN A 103 -13.31 -8.28 7.74
C GLN A 103 -13.70 -6.82 8.00
N VAL A 104 -14.08 -6.54 9.23
CA VAL A 104 -14.36 -5.17 9.69
C VAL A 104 -13.05 -4.51 10.11
N ILE A 105 -12.77 -3.36 9.50
CA ILE A 105 -11.63 -2.51 9.81
C ILE A 105 -12.13 -1.29 10.56
N GLU A 106 -11.51 -0.95 11.69
CA GLU A 106 -11.80 0.25 12.48
C GLU A 106 -10.70 1.29 12.29
N SER A 107 -11.05 2.46 11.78
CA SER A 107 -10.14 3.62 11.69
C SER A 107 -10.34 4.51 12.92
N PHE A 108 -9.22 5.01 13.47
CA PHE A 108 -9.22 5.83 14.69
C PHE A 108 -8.35 7.08 14.58
N GLU A 109 -7.67 7.26 13.45
CA GLU A 109 -6.88 8.44 13.14
C GLU A 109 -7.30 9.04 11.80
N ASP A 110 -7.30 10.37 11.72
CA ASP A 110 -7.54 11.07 10.47
C ASP A 110 -6.45 10.75 9.45
N SER A 111 -6.88 10.32 8.26
CA SER A 111 -6.00 10.04 7.12
C SER A 111 -6.66 10.47 5.81
N LEU A 112 -5.88 11.14 4.96
CA LEU A 112 -6.35 11.49 3.62
C LEU A 112 -6.65 10.25 2.78
N LEU A 113 -5.96 9.13 3.04
CA LEU A 113 -6.20 7.88 2.33
C LEU A 113 -7.58 7.29 2.65
N LEU A 114 -8.04 7.43 3.91
CA LEU A 114 -9.32 6.89 4.38
C LEU A 114 -10.45 7.93 4.37
N ASP A 115 -10.23 9.13 3.82
CA ASP A 115 -11.26 10.16 3.73
C ASP A 115 -12.54 9.61 3.06
N LYS A 116 -13.70 9.98 3.61
CA LYS A 116 -15.06 9.53 3.19
C LYS A 116 -15.40 8.06 3.49
N LEU A 117 -14.52 7.29 4.10
CA LEU A 117 -14.90 6.02 4.69
C LEU A 117 -15.58 6.26 6.05
N PRO A 118 -16.55 5.43 6.46
CA PRO A 118 -17.02 5.44 7.85
C PRO A 118 -15.90 4.97 8.79
N THR A 119 -16.06 5.20 10.09
CA THR A 119 -15.10 4.74 11.11
C THR A 119 -14.93 3.21 11.07
N GLU A 120 -16.00 2.46 10.84
CA GLU A 120 -15.98 1.02 10.61
C GLU A 120 -16.36 0.75 9.14
N PHE A 121 -15.55 -0.02 8.44
CA PHE A 121 -15.76 -0.41 7.06
C PHE A 121 -15.24 -1.82 6.80
N GLU A 122 -15.78 -2.48 5.78
CA GLU A 122 -15.43 -3.86 5.45
C GLU A 122 -14.43 -3.91 4.29
N MET A 123 -13.36 -4.72 4.47
CA MET A 123 -12.35 -4.98 3.46
C MET A 123 -12.07 -6.47 3.32
N ILE A 124 -11.62 -6.88 2.14
CA ILE A 124 -11.17 -8.25 1.88
C ILE A 124 -9.75 -8.41 2.41
N GLU A 125 -9.56 -9.43 3.24
CA GLU A 125 -8.28 -9.90 3.73
C GLU A 125 -7.82 -11.17 3.01
N ASP A 126 -6.51 -11.35 2.91
CA ASP A 126 -5.89 -12.59 2.39
C ASP A 126 -4.43 -12.64 2.82
N HIS A 127 -4.18 -12.78 4.13
CA HIS A 127 -2.82 -12.83 4.67
C HIS A 127 -2.72 -13.72 5.93
N CYS A 128 -1.52 -14.14 6.27
CA CYS A 128 -1.18 -14.87 7.50
C CYS A 128 0.09 -14.31 8.18
N GLU A 129 0.50 -13.11 7.78
CA GLU A 129 1.60 -12.38 8.35
C GLU A 129 1.23 -10.92 8.50
N THR A 130 1.81 -10.28 9.50
CA THR A 130 1.67 -8.86 9.80
C THR A 130 3.03 -8.25 10.08
N ILE A 131 3.09 -6.93 10.19
CA ILE A 131 4.30 -6.20 10.58
C ILE A 131 4.05 -5.33 11.81
N SER A 132 5.10 -5.10 12.58
CA SER A 132 5.06 -4.06 13.62
C SER A 132 4.91 -2.68 12.97
N ILE A 133 4.49 -1.70 13.75
CA ILE A 133 4.44 -0.30 13.30
C ILE A 133 5.88 0.20 13.12
N PRO A 134 6.29 0.65 11.91
CA PRO A 134 7.63 1.14 11.68
C PRO A 134 7.86 2.52 12.31
N GLN A 135 9.13 2.90 12.47
CA GLN A 135 9.48 4.23 12.97
C GLN A 135 8.95 5.33 12.03
N HIS A 136 8.47 6.43 12.61
CA HIS A 136 7.90 7.58 11.90
C HIS A 136 6.60 7.28 11.13
N PHE A 137 5.93 6.18 11.48
CA PHE A 137 4.58 5.91 10.99
C PHE A 137 3.58 5.97 12.14
N LYS A 138 2.43 6.54 11.85
CA LYS A 138 1.24 6.43 12.70
C LYS A 138 0.41 5.24 12.25
N LEU A 139 -0.16 4.53 13.21
CA LEU A 139 -1.19 3.53 12.98
C LEU A 139 -2.50 4.26 12.70
N VAL A 140 -3.20 3.91 11.63
CA VAL A 140 -4.41 4.59 11.17
C VAL A 140 -5.65 3.75 11.38
N ALA A 141 -5.54 2.44 11.16
CA ALA A 141 -6.65 1.50 11.32
C ALA A 141 -6.16 0.13 11.79
N SER A 142 -7.05 -0.60 12.45
CA SER A 142 -6.83 -1.98 12.93
C SER A 142 -8.07 -2.84 12.72
N SER A 143 -7.92 -4.16 12.88
CA SER A 143 -9.01 -5.13 13.00
C SER A 143 -8.83 -5.96 14.28
N ASP A 144 -9.80 -6.81 14.59
CA ASP A 144 -9.69 -7.78 15.69
C ASP A 144 -8.54 -8.78 15.48
N ALA A 145 -8.18 -9.05 14.22
CA ALA A 145 -7.16 -10.02 13.85
C ALA A 145 -5.77 -9.39 13.67
N CYS A 146 -5.70 -8.17 13.15
CA CYS A 146 -4.45 -7.50 12.80
C CYS A 146 -4.40 -6.06 13.31
N VAL A 147 -3.34 -5.75 14.05
CA VAL A 147 -3.15 -4.39 14.61
C VAL A 147 -2.80 -3.38 13.52
N ASN A 148 -1.91 -3.73 12.59
CA ASN A 148 -1.44 -2.80 11.56
C ASN A 148 -2.17 -3.05 10.23
N GLU A 149 -3.44 -2.70 10.19
CA GLU A 149 -4.26 -2.75 8.97
C GLU A 149 -4.00 -1.58 8.04
N ALA A 150 -3.75 -0.40 8.61
CA ALA A 150 -3.37 0.76 7.83
C ALA A 150 -2.39 1.64 8.60
N MET A 151 -1.35 2.09 7.89
CA MET A 151 -0.34 2.99 8.42
C MET A 151 -0.03 4.13 7.44
N GLU A 152 0.38 5.25 7.98
CA GLU A 152 0.78 6.44 7.23
C GLU A 152 2.06 7.03 7.82
N HIS A 153 3.02 7.40 6.96
CA HIS A 153 4.24 8.05 7.43
C HIS A 153 3.93 9.49 7.89
N GLU A 154 4.50 9.89 9.02
CA GLU A 154 4.21 11.17 9.68
C GLU A 154 4.49 12.41 8.82
N THR A 155 5.44 12.34 7.89
CA THR A 155 5.90 13.49 7.10
C THR A 155 6.07 13.23 5.61
N LEU A 156 6.20 11.96 5.18
CA LEU A 156 6.32 11.59 3.77
C LEU A 156 4.95 11.12 3.25
N PRO A 157 4.63 11.28 1.97
CA PRO A 157 3.35 10.83 1.41
C PRO A 157 3.37 9.31 1.15
N ILE A 158 3.60 8.52 2.19
CA ILE A 158 3.73 7.05 2.13
C ILE A 158 2.66 6.42 3.00
N TYR A 159 1.89 5.54 2.38
CA TYR A 159 0.74 4.86 2.96
C TYR A 159 0.89 3.35 2.78
N GLY A 160 0.35 2.59 3.71
CA GLY A 160 0.28 1.13 3.59
C GLY A 160 -1.02 0.61 4.14
N VAL A 161 -1.63 -0.36 3.44
CA VAL A 161 -2.81 -1.09 3.87
C VAL A 161 -2.57 -2.59 3.77
N GLN A 162 -2.93 -3.35 4.83
CA GLN A 162 -2.74 -4.79 4.86
C GLN A 162 -3.81 -5.52 4.06
N PHE A 163 -5.02 -5.01 4.07
CA PHE A 163 -6.15 -5.51 3.29
C PHE A 163 -6.02 -5.24 1.78
N HIS A 164 -6.98 -5.78 1.00
CA HIS A 164 -7.02 -5.72 -0.47
C HIS A 164 -8.12 -4.77 -0.98
N PRO A 165 -7.89 -3.45 -1.06
CA PRO A 165 -8.90 -2.50 -1.53
C PRO A 165 -9.31 -2.76 -2.98
N GLU A 166 -8.43 -3.32 -3.81
CA GLU A 166 -8.68 -3.61 -5.23
C GLU A 166 -9.81 -4.62 -5.48
N VAL A 167 -10.19 -5.40 -4.45
CA VAL A 167 -11.28 -6.38 -4.50
C VAL A 167 -12.36 -6.14 -3.44
N SER A 168 -12.36 -4.99 -2.78
CA SER A 168 -13.27 -4.63 -1.69
C SER A 168 -14.44 -3.71 -2.10
N GLY A 169 -14.79 -3.72 -3.38
CA GLY A 169 -15.96 -3.00 -3.89
C GLY A 169 -15.89 -1.48 -3.69
N ASN A 170 -16.99 -0.88 -3.23
CA ASN A 170 -17.10 0.59 -3.15
C ASN A 170 -16.12 1.21 -2.15
N TYR A 171 -15.87 0.60 -1.01
CA TYR A 171 -14.93 1.12 -0.02
C TYR A 171 -13.50 1.08 -0.56
N GLY A 172 -13.12 0.01 -1.25
CA GLY A 172 -11.83 -0.06 -1.93
C GLY A 172 -11.68 1.00 -3.01
N ARG A 173 -12.73 1.24 -3.80
CA ARG A 173 -12.74 2.31 -4.82
C ARG A 173 -12.51 3.70 -4.22
N ILE A 174 -13.06 3.99 -3.04
CA ILE A 174 -12.83 5.25 -2.31
C ILE A 174 -11.34 5.41 -1.97
N ILE A 175 -10.67 4.36 -1.52
CA ILE A 175 -9.23 4.38 -1.22
C ILE A 175 -8.41 4.71 -2.46
N PHE A 176 -8.71 4.10 -3.62
CA PHE A 176 -8.03 4.42 -4.87
C PHE A 176 -8.28 5.87 -5.32
N ASP A 177 -9.51 6.35 -5.25
CA ASP A 177 -9.86 7.76 -5.56
C ASP A 177 -9.06 8.74 -4.68
N ASN A 178 -9.00 8.46 -3.37
CA ASN A 178 -8.26 9.27 -2.41
C ASN A 178 -6.75 9.24 -2.72
N PHE A 179 -6.16 8.07 -2.91
CA PHE A 179 -4.73 7.95 -3.23
C PHE A 179 -4.37 8.70 -4.53
N ILE A 180 -5.18 8.56 -5.57
CA ILE A 180 -4.93 9.24 -6.84
C ILE A 180 -5.03 10.76 -6.68
N LYS A 181 -5.99 11.27 -5.89
CA LYS A 181 -6.06 12.69 -5.55
C LYS A 181 -4.83 13.18 -4.79
N ILE A 182 -4.35 12.42 -3.81
CA ILE A 182 -3.09 12.70 -3.10
C ILE A 182 -1.94 12.80 -4.10
N ALA A 183 -1.80 11.81 -4.99
CA ALA A 183 -0.74 11.75 -5.99
C ALA A 183 -0.76 12.93 -6.97
N LEU A 184 -1.95 13.32 -7.45
CA LEU A 184 -2.11 14.44 -8.38
C LEU A 184 -1.91 15.81 -7.73
N ASN A 185 -2.31 15.99 -6.47
CA ASN A 185 -2.15 17.24 -5.74
C ASN A 185 -0.71 17.47 -5.30
N HIS A 186 -0.01 16.42 -4.86
CA HIS A 186 1.40 16.52 -4.48
C HIS A 186 2.29 17.10 -5.59
N GLN A 187 2.00 16.79 -6.85
CA GLN A 187 2.74 17.34 -7.99
C GLN A 187 2.47 18.86 -8.20
N LYS A 188 1.28 19.34 -7.86
CA LYS A 188 0.92 20.77 -8.00
C LYS A 188 1.62 21.65 -6.97
N GLU A 189 1.92 21.10 -5.79
CA GLU A 189 2.62 21.79 -4.70
C GLU A 189 4.14 21.81 -4.90
N ALA A 190 4.67 20.86 -5.69
CA ALA A 190 6.10 20.76 -5.99
C ALA A 190 6.57 21.59 -7.20
N ASN A 191 5.64 22.20 -7.97
CA ASN A 191 5.89 23.08 -9.12
C ASN A 191 5.57 24.53 -8.77
#